data_0f041d7e3e67fc004a8feabd97eb1781
#
_entry.id   0f041d7e3e67fc004a8feabd97eb1781
#
_cell.length_a   1.000
_cell.length_b   1.000
_cell.length_c   1.000
_cell.angle_alpha   90.00
_cell.angle_beta   90.00
_cell.angle_gamma   90.00
#
_symmetry.space_group_name_H-M   'P 1'
#
loop_
_entity.id
_entity.type
_entity.pdbx_description
1 polymer ?
#
loop_
_entity_poly.entity_id
_entity_poly.type
_entity_poly.pdbx_seq_one_letter_code
_entity_poly.pdbx_strand_id
1 'polypeptide(L)'
;MGPTTNNLHAEVMSPGDFDLLSGFISSRCGIKLPPAKKTMLEGRLRKRLRSLGLDNFAAYCDYLFSQGGLEDEGVHMVDMVTTNKTDFFREPQHFHFLTQKALPELTQKLGWGSREKRLKVWSAGCATGEEPYTLAMFLREFGGASADFHFSILATDISTRALEKARLAIYEHEAIEPVPLPWRKKYLLRSKDKDKNLIRIAPELRSLVHFRTLNFMDDNYRIREPQEIIFCRNVLIYFNRPTQLAVLKRLCRHLRPGGYLFIGHSETLHGLDLPLGQCAPTIYRKT
;
A
#
# COMPACT_ATOMS: atom_id res chain seq x y z
N MET A 1 50.03 1.38 17.13
CA MET A 1 48.69 1.90 16.87
C MET A 1 47.74 0.71 16.92
N GLY A 2 47.03 0.56 18.05
CA GLY A 2 46.11 -0.55 18.26
C GLY A 2 44.79 -0.35 17.51
N PRO A 3 44.06 -1.42 17.21
CA PRO A 3 42.80 -1.30 16.51
C PRO A 3 41.78 -0.61 17.42
N THR A 4 41.18 0.47 16.96
CA THR A 4 40.04 1.13 17.56
C THR A 4 38.91 0.10 17.66
N THR A 5 38.64 -0.37 18.84
CA THR A 5 37.47 -1.15 19.19
C THR A 5 36.23 -0.29 18.83
N ASN A 6 35.56 -0.69 17.78
CA ASN A 6 34.27 -0.15 17.37
C ASN A 6 33.28 -0.47 18.50
N ASN A 7 33.11 0.43 19.44
CA ASN A 7 32.10 0.35 20.52
C ASN A 7 30.74 0.49 19.90
N LEU A 8 30.18 -0.64 19.42
CA LEU A 8 28.79 -0.80 19.01
C LEU A 8 27.87 -0.78 20.26
N HIS A 9 28.01 0.21 21.12
CA HIS A 9 26.93 0.56 22.03
C HIS A 9 25.83 1.16 21.15
N ALA A 10 24.84 0.36 20.86
CA ALA A 10 23.64 0.77 20.18
C ALA A 10 23.01 1.91 20.98
N GLU A 11 23.29 3.14 20.54
CA GLU A 11 22.81 4.32 21.24
C GLU A 11 21.28 4.30 21.30
N VAL A 12 20.76 4.52 22.49
CA VAL A 12 19.33 4.54 22.76
C VAL A 12 18.82 5.92 22.40
N MET A 13 17.81 6.00 21.59
CA MET A 13 17.12 7.25 21.24
C MET A 13 16.64 7.92 22.54
N SER A 14 16.91 9.21 22.73
CA SER A 14 16.36 9.93 23.88
C SER A 14 14.84 10.10 23.79
N PRO A 15 14.10 10.32 24.87
CA PRO A 15 12.69 10.66 24.81
C PRO A 15 12.42 11.88 23.93
N GLY A 16 13.26 12.92 24.01
CA GLY A 16 13.13 14.13 23.19
C GLY A 16 13.30 13.87 21.70
N ASP A 17 14.32 13.07 21.30
CA ASP A 17 14.51 12.68 19.90
C ASP A 17 13.30 11.87 19.38
N PHE A 18 12.79 10.97 20.22
CA PHE A 18 11.60 10.19 19.86
C PHE A 18 10.39 11.09 19.64
N ASP A 19 10.16 12.06 20.51
CA ASP A 19 9.02 12.99 20.40
C ASP A 19 9.13 13.85 19.13
N LEU A 20 10.31 14.34 18.80
CA LEU A 20 10.55 15.09 17.56
C LEU A 20 10.28 14.23 16.32
N LEU A 21 10.89 13.03 16.25
CA LEU A 21 10.74 12.14 15.12
C LEU A 21 9.31 11.61 14.97
N SER A 22 8.69 11.18 16.08
CA SER A 22 7.32 10.67 16.06
C SER A 22 6.30 11.76 15.72
N GLY A 23 6.50 12.97 16.21
CA GLY A 23 5.71 14.15 15.87
C GLY A 23 5.78 14.46 14.37
N PHE A 24 6.98 14.50 13.81
CA PHE A 24 7.18 14.71 12.37
C PHE A 24 6.54 13.61 11.53
N ILE A 25 6.78 12.34 11.85
CA ILE A 25 6.19 11.19 11.14
C ILE A 25 4.67 11.26 11.20
N SER A 26 4.11 11.56 12.37
CA SER A 26 2.65 11.70 12.53
C SER A 26 2.07 12.82 11.68
N SER A 27 2.70 13.99 11.67
CA SER A 27 2.25 15.13 10.86
C SER A 27 2.40 14.88 9.37
N ARG A 28 3.50 14.24 8.95
CA ARG A 28 3.83 14.00 7.54
C ARG A 28 3.05 12.84 6.92
N CYS A 29 2.88 11.73 7.67
CA CYS A 29 2.32 10.47 7.16
C CYS A 29 1.02 10.05 7.85
N GLY A 30 0.59 10.75 8.91
CA GLY A 30 -0.55 10.35 9.73
C GLY A 30 -0.28 9.13 10.64
N ILE A 31 0.90 8.51 10.55
CA ILE A 31 1.23 7.29 11.28
C ILE A 31 1.41 7.59 12.76
N LYS A 32 0.58 6.98 13.60
CA LYS A 32 0.68 7.11 15.05
C LYS A 32 1.81 6.23 15.60
N LEU A 33 2.76 6.83 16.28
CA LEU A 33 3.86 6.16 16.98
C LEU A 33 3.74 6.38 18.50
N PRO A 34 3.07 5.48 19.23
CA PRO A 34 3.06 5.57 20.70
C PRO A 34 4.44 5.25 21.28
N PRO A 35 4.76 5.69 22.54
CA PRO A 35 6.06 5.47 23.18
C PRO A 35 6.52 3.99 23.17
N ALA A 36 5.60 3.05 23.25
CA ALA A 36 5.87 1.61 23.15
C ALA A 36 6.53 1.19 21.82
N LYS A 37 6.45 2.02 20.77
CA LYS A 37 7.09 1.77 19.47
C LYS A 37 8.47 2.40 19.31
N LYS A 38 9.02 3.00 20.36
CA LYS A 38 10.34 3.64 20.34
C LYS A 38 11.45 2.68 19.88
N THR A 39 11.55 1.49 20.49
CA THR A 39 12.56 0.49 20.11
C THR A 39 12.43 0.03 18.65
N MET A 40 11.18 -0.07 18.15
CA MET A 40 10.96 -0.37 16.73
C MET A 40 11.49 0.76 15.85
N LEU A 41 11.20 2.01 16.18
CA LEU A 41 11.68 3.18 15.45
C LEU A 41 13.21 3.25 15.44
N GLU A 42 13.85 3.05 16.60
CA GLU A 42 15.30 2.96 16.73
C GLU A 42 15.88 1.91 15.77
N GLY A 43 15.38 0.68 15.84
CA GLY A 43 15.85 -0.41 14.99
C GLY A 43 15.78 -0.09 13.51
N ARG A 44 14.70 0.57 13.08
CA ARG A 44 14.49 0.98 11.69
C ARG A 44 15.42 2.10 11.25
N LEU A 45 15.57 3.14 12.06
CA LEU A 45 16.36 4.33 11.72
C LEU A 45 17.88 4.13 11.86
N ARG A 46 18.37 3.18 12.68
CA ARG A 46 19.82 2.88 12.78
C ARG A 46 20.47 2.59 11.43
N LYS A 47 19.71 2.02 10.50
CA LYS A 47 20.23 1.80 9.15
C LYS A 47 20.47 3.12 8.41
N ARG A 48 19.64 4.14 8.68
CA ARG A 48 19.82 5.47 8.09
C ARG A 48 21.00 6.19 8.70
N LEU A 49 21.12 6.18 10.02
CA LEU A 49 22.29 6.76 10.71
C LEU A 49 23.58 6.24 10.09
N ARG A 50 23.71 4.91 9.98
CA ARG A 50 24.91 4.28 9.37
C ARG A 50 25.15 4.73 7.93
N SER A 51 24.09 4.84 7.12
CA SER A 51 24.24 5.26 5.72
C SER A 51 24.60 6.72 5.55
N LEU A 52 24.28 7.56 6.54
CA LEU A 52 24.62 8.99 6.58
C LEU A 52 25.93 9.29 7.34
N GLY A 53 26.57 8.26 7.95
CA GLY A 53 27.77 8.44 8.77
C GLY A 53 27.49 9.21 10.07
N LEU A 54 26.26 9.13 10.61
CA LEU A 54 25.86 9.81 11.85
C LEU A 54 25.99 8.86 13.03
N ASP A 55 26.55 9.35 14.14
CA ASP A 55 26.88 8.53 15.29
C ASP A 55 25.67 8.23 16.19
N ASN A 56 24.68 9.13 16.22
CA ASN A 56 23.57 9.08 17.18
C ASN A 56 22.27 9.71 16.69
N PHE A 57 21.17 9.48 17.41
CA PHE A 57 19.84 10.01 17.05
C PHE A 57 19.74 11.52 17.23
N ALA A 58 20.49 12.13 18.18
CA ALA A 58 20.53 13.56 18.33
C ALA A 58 21.15 14.24 17.10
N ALA A 59 22.26 13.70 16.58
CA ALA A 59 22.86 14.16 15.33
C ALA A 59 21.92 13.97 14.11
N TYR A 60 21.14 12.90 14.10
CA TYR A 60 20.15 12.67 13.05
C TYR A 60 18.99 13.68 13.12
N CYS A 61 18.49 13.98 14.32
CA CYS A 61 17.48 15.03 14.51
C CYS A 61 18.02 16.41 14.11
N ASP A 62 19.23 16.75 14.49
CA ASP A 62 19.86 18.00 14.12
C ASP A 62 20.03 18.10 12.59
N TYR A 63 20.54 17.05 11.95
CA TYR A 63 20.63 16.98 10.50
C TYR A 63 19.27 17.21 9.82
N LEU A 64 18.22 16.54 10.29
CA LEU A 64 16.89 16.65 9.69
C LEU A 64 16.28 18.04 9.89
N PHE A 65 16.28 18.54 11.13
CA PHE A 65 15.44 19.68 11.49
C PHE A 65 16.18 21.02 11.52
N SER A 66 17.52 21.00 11.70
CA SER A 66 18.33 22.22 11.81
C SER A 66 19.19 22.48 10.55
N GLN A 67 19.67 21.42 9.89
CA GLN A 67 20.58 21.53 8.75
C GLN A 67 19.89 21.37 7.37
N GLY A 68 18.55 21.27 7.33
CA GLY A 68 17.80 21.18 6.08
C GLY A 68 17.76 19.77 5.45
N GLY A 69 18.24 18.73 6.14
CA GLY A 69 18.28 17.36 5.61
C GLY A 69 16.92 16.73 5.30
N LEU A 70 15.81 17.37 5.70
CA LEU A 70 14.46 16.89 5.43
C LEU A 70 14.11 16.79 3.95
N GLU A 71 14.68 17.62 3.10
CA GLU A 71 14.40 17.60 1.66
C GLU A 71 14.85 16.29 1.03
N ASP A 72 16.04 15.82 1.41
CA ASP A 72 16.63 14.60 0.88
C ASP A 72 16.25 13.36 1.69
N GLU A 73 16.36 13.45 3.02
CA GLU A 73 16.20 12.31 3.93
C GLU A 73 14.75 12.00 4.27
N GLY A 74 13.82 12.97 4.13
CA GLY A 74 12.43 12.79 4.52
C GLY A 74 11.75 11.61 3.83
N VAL A 75 12.03 11.37 2.56
CA VAL A 75 11.51 10.20 1.82
C VAL A 75 12.08 8.91 2.36
N HIS A 76 13.39 8.86 2.62
CA HIS A 76 14.06 7.69 3.16
C HIS A 76 13.56 7.34 4.57
N MET A 77 13.33 8.35 5.40
CA MET A 77 12.77 8.15 6.73
C MET A 77 11.34 7.55 6.63
N VAL A 78 10.49 8.09 5.75
CA VAL A 78 9.15 7.54 5.52
C VAL A 78 9.23 6.09 5.08
N ASP A 79 10.12 5.76 4.14
CA ASP A 79 10.34 4.38 3.67
C ASP A 79 10.79 3.43 4.80
N MET A 80 11.54 3.92 5.77
CA MET A 80 11.99 3.11 6.92
C MET A 80 10.90 2.90 7.96
N VAL A 81 10.01 3.87 8.17
CA VAL A 81 8.99 3.79 9.22
C VAL A 81 7.70 3.11 8.77
N THR A 82 7.44 3.06 7.47
CA THR A 82 6.27 2.37 6.91
C THR A 82 6.37 0.84 7.09
N THR A 83 5.21 0.22 7.23
CA THR A 83 5.10 -1.24 7.30
C THR A 83 4.41 -1.73 6.04
N ASN A 84 5.16 -2.42 5.18
CA ASN A 84 4.71 -2.83 3.84
C ASN A 84 4.43 -4.35 3.78
N LYS A 85 3.91 -4.94 4.89
CA LYS A 85 3.55 -6.36 4.89
C LYS A 85 2.25 -6.58 4.13
N THR A 86 2.34 -7.34 3.06
CA THR A 86 1.22 -7.73 2.21
C THR A 86 1.49 -9.14 1.65
N ASP A 87 0.44 -9.81 1.21
CA ASP A 87 0.53 -11.16 0.67
C ASP A 87 -0.40 -11.29 -0.54
N PHE A 88 -0.07 -12.17 -1.49
CA PHE A 88 -0.99 -12.54 -2.55
C PHE A 88 -2.26 -13.20 -1.96
N PHE A 89 -3.42 -12.90 -2.52
CA PHE A 89 -4.71 -13.48 -2.13
C PHE A 89 -5.11 -13.24 -0.66
N ARG A 90 -4.52 -12.26 0.01
CA ARG A 90 -4.85 -11.89 1.39
C ARG A 90 -6.34 -11.55 1.52
N GLU A 91 -7.02 -12.14 2.55
CA GLU A 91 -8.44 -11.96 2.84
C GLU A 91 -9.33 -12.38 1.64
N PRO A 92 -9.36 -13.67 1.27
CA PRO A 92 -9.97 -14.17 0.04
C PRO A 92 -11.46 -13.87 -0.09
N GLN A 93 -12.17 -13.66 1.01
CA GLN A 93 -13.60 -13.31 1.01
C GLN A 93 -13.89 -12.01 0.24
N HIS A 94 -12.96 -11.07 0.23
CA HIS A 94 -13.08 -9.84 -0.56
C HIS A 94 -13.11 -10.13 -2.06
N PHE A 95 -12.27 -11.04 -2.51
CA PHE A 95 -12.23 -11.41 -3.93
C PHE A 95 -13.43 -12.27 -4.33
N HIS A 96 -13.95 -13.10 -3.42
CA HIS A 96 -15.23 -13.80 -3.65
C HIS A 96 -16.37 -12.80 -3.82
N PHE A 97 -16.51 -11.82 -2.91
CA PHE A 97 -17.54 -10.79 -3.06
C PHE A 97 -17.33 -9.96 -4.33
N LEU A 98 -16.09 -9.61 -4.64
CA LEU A 98 -15.73 -8.89 -5.86
C LEU A 98 -16.28 -9.61 -7.11
N THR A 99 -15.97 -10.90 -7.27
CA THR A 99 -16.33 -11.66 -8.46
C THR A 99 -17.78 -12.11 -8.50
N GLN A 100 -18.39 -12.44 -7.35
CA GLN A 100 -19.76 -12.96 -7.29
C GLN A 100 -20.83 -11.88 -7.23
N LYS A 101 -20.48 -10.67 -6.76
CA LYS A 101 -21.46 -9.60 -6.56
C LYS A 101 -21.07 -8.27 -7.18
N ALA A 102 -19.91 -7.70 -6.81
CA ALA A 102 -19.57 -6.35 -7.23
C ALA A 102 -19.35 -6.24 -8.75
N LEU A 103 -18.57 -7.13 -9.33
CA LEU A 103 -18.31 -7.11 -10.78
C LEU A 103 -19.57 -7.40 -11.61
N PRO A 104 -20.40 -8.42 -11.33
CA PRO A 104 -21.67 -8.58 -12.03
C PRO A 104 -22.58 -7.35 -11.97
N GLU A 105 -22.71 -6.70 -10.81
CA GLU A 105 -23.49 -5.47 -10.69
C GLU A 105 -22.92 -4.33 -11.54
N LEU A 106 -21.61 -4.10 -11.48
CA LEU A 106 -20.96 -3.01 -12.20
C LEU A 106 -20.98 -3.24 -13.72
N THR A 107 -20.78 -4.48 -14.17
CA THR A 107 -20.72 -4.79 -15.61
C THR A 107 -22.09 -4.94 -16.23
N GLN A 108 -22.95 -5.80 -15.67
CA GLN A 108 -24.25 -6.12 -16.25
C GLN A 108 -25.27 -5.00 -16.08
N LYS A 109 -25.32 -4.37 -14.88
CA LYS A 109 -26.31 -3.31 -14.61
C LYS A 109 -25.86 -1.93 -15.06
N LEU A 110 -24.55 -1.62 -14.96
CA LEU A 110 -24.02 -0.28 -15.20
C LEU A 110 -23.14 -0.19 -16.46
N GLY A 111 -22.87 -1.31 -17.12
CA GLY A 111 -22.09 -1.39 -18.35
C GLY A 111 -20.59 -1.07 -18.19
N TRP A 112 -20.05 -1.14 -16.95
CA TRP A 112 -18.62 -0.97 -16.71
C TRP A 112 -17.84 -2.20 -17.19
N GLY A 113 -16.63 -1.96 -17.66
CA GLY A 113 -15.76 -3.00 -18.23
C GLY A 113 -15.84 -3.08 -19.75
N SER A 114 -16.74 -2.34 -20.41
CA SER A 114 -16.75 -2.20 -21.87
C SER A 114 -15.59 -1.31 -22.36
N ARG A 115 -15.34 -1.31 -23.66
CA ARG A 115 -14.34 -0.43 -24.30
C ARG A 115 -14.57 1.05 -23.99
N GLU A 116 -15.80 1.48 -23.97
CA GLU A 116 -16.21 2.86 -23.72
C GLU A 116 -16.20 3.21 -22.22
N LYS A 117 -16.56 2.24 -21.38
CA LYS A 117 -16.65 2.40 -19.91
C LYS A 117 -15.68 1.44 -19.21
N ARG A 118 -14.36 1.70 -19.35
CA ARG A 118 -13.33 0.91 -18.68
C ARG A 118 -13.52 0.91 -17.16
N LEU A 119 -13.54 -0.27 -16.54
CA LEU A 119 -13.61 -0.42 -15.10
C LEU A 119 -12.32 0.08 -14.45
N LYS A 120 -12.42 1.02 -13.52
CA LYS A 120 -11.28 1.60 -12.80
C LYS A 120 -11.27 1.10 -11.37
N VAL A 121 -10.17 0.52 -11.00
CA VAL A 121 -9.94 -0.04 -9.66
C VAL A 121 -8.75 0.67 -9.03
N TRP A 122 -8.85 1.03 -7.77
CA TRP A 122 -7.76 1.63 -7.03
C TRP A 122 -7.37 0.77 -5.84
N SER A 123 -6.12 0.32 -5.81
CA SER A 123 -5.45 -0.28 -4.65
C SER A 123 -4.72 0.84 -3.90
N ALA A 124 -5.28 1.28 -2.79
CA ALA A 124 -4.85 2.43 -2.00
C ALA A 124 -4.07 1.94 -0.77
N GLY A 125 -2.75 2.10 -0.77
CA GLY A 125 -1.82 1.47 0.17
C GLY A 125 -1.38 0.10 -0.33
N CYS A 126 -0.90 0.03 -1.59
CA CYS A 126 -0.64 -1.22 -2.30
C CYS A 126 0.64 -1.96 -1.87
N ALA A 127 1.43 -1.36 -0.99
CA ALA A 127 2.70 -1.90 -0.53
C ALA A 127 3.61 -2.39 -1.68
N THR A 128 4.08 -3.62 -1.63
CA THR A 128 4.99 -4.24 -2.61
C THR A 128 4.28 -4.86 -3.82
N GLY A 129 2.97 -4.64 -3.99
CA GLY A 129 2.24 -4.90 -5.23
C GLY A 129 1.46 -6.21 -5.29
N GLU A 130 1.50 -7.05 -4.25
CA GLU A 130 0.78 -8.34 -4.21
C GLU A 130 -0.74 -8.16 -4.35
N GLU A 131 -1.32 -7.12 -3.72
CA GLU A 131 -2.75 -6.81 -3.82
C GLU A 131 -3.17 -6.38 -5.24
N PRO A 132 -2.57 -5.35 -5.87
CA PRO A 132 -2.97 -4.95 -7.22
C PRO A 132 -2.74 -6.03 -8.27
N TYR A 133 -1.73 -6.88 -8.13
CA TYR A 133 -1.55 -8.01 -9.04
C TYR A 133 -2.57 -9.12 -8.78
N THR A 134 -2.95 -9.38 -7.53
CA THR A 134 -4.08 -10.26 -7.22
C THR A 134 -5.37 -9.75 -7.85
N LEU A 135 -5.66 -8.45 -7.72
CA LEU A 135 -6.80 -7.81 -8.39
C LEU A 135 -6.75 -7.99 -9.92
N ALA A 136 -5.57 -7.78 -10.53
CA ALA A 136 -5.40 -7.95 -11.96
C ALA A 136 -5.69 -9.38 -12.42
N MET A 137 -5.25 -10.39 -11.65
CA MET A 137 -5.57 -11.80 -11.92
C MET A 137 -7.08 -12.05 -11.86
N PHE A 138 -7.75 -11.63 -10.77
CA PHE A 138 -9.20 -11.83 -10.61
C PHE A 138 -10.02 -11.14 -11.71
N LEU A 139 -9.65 -9.92 -12.08
CA LEU A 139 -10.33 -9.18 -13.14
C LEU A 139 -10.13 -9.82 -14.52
N ARG A 140 -8.95 -10.35 -14.79
CA ARG A 140 -8.69 -11.11 -16.03
C ARG A 140 -9.48 -12.40 -16.09
N GLU A 141 -9.53 -13.16 -14.99
CA GLU A 141 -10.35 -14.39 -14.93
C GLU A 141 -11.84 -14.11 -15.04
N PHE A 142 -12.33 -13.03 -14.42
CA PHE A 142 -13.73 -12.60 -14.54
C PHE A 142 -14.08 -12.22 -15.98
N GLY A 143 -13.22 -11.48 -16.67
CA GLY A 143 -13.40 -11.14 -18.08
C GLY A 143 -13.31 -12.35 -19.02
N GLY A 144 -12.66 -13.43 -18.59
CA GLY A 144 -12.48 -14.65 -19.36
C GLY A 144 -11.79 -14.41 -20.69
N ALA A 145 -12.30 -15.05 -21.74
CA ALA A 145 -11.84 -14.86 -23.12
C ALA A 145 -12.46 -13.61 -23.82
N SER A 146 -13.29 -12.84 -23.13
CA SER A 146 -13.92 -11.66 -23.71
C SER A 146 -12.89 -10.58 -23.98
N ALA A 147 -12.68 -10.26 -25.24
CA ALA A 147 -11.85 -9.11 -25.66
C ALA A 147 -12.46 -7.77 -25.24
N ASP A 148 -13.73 -7.76 -24.86
CA ASP A 148 -14.51 -6.54 -24.58
C ASP A 148 -14.48 -6.14 -23.09
N PHE A 149 -13.87 -6.97 -22.20
CA PHE A 149 -13.72 -6.59 -20.80
C PHE A 149 -12.44 -5.78 -20.58
N HIS A 150 -12.62 -4.48 -20.38
CA HIS A 150 -11.54 -3.51 -20.20
C HIS A 150 -11.50 -2.95 -18.78
N PHE A 151 -10.33 -3.00 -18.16
CA PHE A 151 -10.10 -2.42 -16.84
C PHE A 151 -8.71 -1.79 -16.72
N SER A 152 -8.51 -1.01 -15.68
CA SER A 152 -7.21 -0.48 -15.28
C SER A 152 -7.14 -0.41 -13.76
N ILE A 153 -5.96 -0.61 -13.20
CA ILE A 153 -5.72 -0.56 -11.75
C ILE A 153 -4.75 0.58 -11.47
N LEU A 154 -5.19 1.54 -10.67
CA LEU A 154 -4.31 2.49 -10.02
C LEU A 154 -3.82 1.86 -8.71
N ALA A 155 -2.52 1.83 -8.49
CA ALA A 155 -1.91 1.31 -7.28
C ALA A 155 -1.07 2.42 -6.63
N THR A 156 -1.36 2.77 -5.38
CA THR A 156 -0.67 3.87 -4.72
C THR A 156 -0.15 3.47 -3.35
N ASP A 157 1.02 3.99 -3.01
CA ASP A 157 1.60 3.87 -1.68
C ASP A 157 2.44 5.11 -1.35
N ILE A 158 2.71 5.36 -0.09
CA ILE A 158 3.61 6.43 0.33
C ILE A 158 5.08 6.00 0.22
N SER A 159 5.36 4.69 0.38
CA SER A 159 6.71 4.13 0.33
C SER A 159 7.19 4.00 -1.11
N THR A 160 8.22 4.78 -1.45
CA THR A 160 8.83 4.74 -2.78
C THR A 160 9.56 3.43 -3.00
N ARG A 161 10.21 2.89 -1.98
CA ARG A 161 10.88 1.59 -1.99
C ARG A 161 9.91 0.42 -2.22
N ALA A 162 8.73 0.47 -1.61
CA ALA A 162 7.70 -0.54 -1.85
C ALA A 162 7.20 -0.48 -3.29
N LEU A 163 6.95 0.72 -3.80
CA LEU A 163 6.52 0.93 -5.19
C LEU A 163 7.57 0.49 -6.22
N GLU A 164 8.86 0.66 -5.94
CA GLU A 164 9.94 0.13 -6.80
C GLU A 164 9.87 -1.39 -6.90
N LYS A 165 9.74 -2.09 -5.75
CA LYS A 165 9.55 -3.54 -5.73
C LYS A 165 8.28 -3.95 -6.49
N ALA A 166 7.18 -3.23 -6.29
CA ALA A 166 5.93 -3.48 -6.99
C ALA A 166 6.05 -3.32 -8.51
N ARG A 167 6.78 -2.30 -9.00
CA ARG A 167 7.03 -2.08 -10.45
C ARG A 167 7.91 -3.15 -11.07
N LEU A 168 8.94 -3.62 -10.34
CA LEU A 168 9.78 -4.75 -10.77
C LEU A 168 8.95 -6.02 -10.89
N ALA A 169 7.94 -6.17 -10.03
CA ALA A 169 7.02 -7.32 -9.98
C ALA A 169 7.76 -8.66 -9.85
N ILE A 170 8.86 -8.67 -9.11
CA ILE A 170 9.70 -9.84 -8.85
C ILE A 170 9.53 -10.22 -7.37
N TYR A 171 9.23 -11.48 -7.13
CA TYR A 171 8.95 -12.01 -5.81
C TYR A 171 9.67 -13.33 -5.59
N GLU A 172 9.91 -13.69 -4.33
CA GLU A 172 10.38 -15.02 -3.95
C GLU A 172 9.30 -16.07 -4.29
N HIS A 173 9.71 -17.27 -4.63
CA HIS A 173 8.78 -18.33 -5.03
C HIS A 173 7.79 -18.68 -3.92
N GLU A 174 8.21 -18.59 -2.65
CA GLU A 174 7.37 -18.85 -1.49
C GLU A 174 6.19 -17.86 -1.38
N ALA A 175 6.40 -16.62 -1.83
CA ALA A 175 5.35 -15.59 -1.78
C ALA A 175 4.13 -15.92 -2.66
N ILE A 176 4.30 -16.77 -3.68
CA ILE A 176 3.19 -17.12 -4.58
C ILE A 176 2.43 -18.38 -4.15
N GLU A 177 2.73 -18.94 -3.00
CA GLU A 177 2.05 -20.15 -2.51
C GLU A 177 0.51 -20.00 -2.46
N PRO A 178 -0.06 -18.83 -2.09
CA PRO A 178 -1.51 -18.65 -2.13
C PRO A 178 -2.12 -18.59 -3.55
N VAL A 179 -1.31 -18.38 -4.58
CA VAL A 179 -1.81 -18.27 -5.97
C VAL A 179 -2.20 -19.64 -6.50
N PRO A 180 -3.42 -19.85 -7.06
CA PRO A 180 -3.84 -21.13 -7.62
C PRO A 180 -2.92 -21.64 -8.74
N LEU A 181 -2.61 -22.93 -8.79
CA LEU A 181 -1.69 -23.51 -9.78
C LEU A 181 -2.01 -23.16 -11.24
N PRO A 182 -3.29 -23.17 -11.70
CA PRO A 182 -3.61 -22.73 -13.07
C PRO A 182 -3.22 -21.28 -13.33
N TRP A 183 -3.39 -20.39 -12.33
CA TRP A 183 -3.05 -18.98 -12.46
C TRP A 183 -1.54 -18.75 -12.40
N ARG A 184 -0.80 -19.54 -11.60
CA ARG A 184 0.67 -19.51 -11.64
C ARG A 184 1.20 -19.78 -13.04
N LYS A 185 0.68 -20.83 -13.70
CA LYS A 185 1.08 -21.18 -15.07
C LYS A 185 0.74 -20.09 -16.09
N LYS A 186 -0.36 -19.37 -15.88
CA LYS A 186 -0.87 -18.34 -16.79
C LYS A 186 -0.22 -16.98 -16.60
N TYR A 187 0.05 -16.58 -15.34
CA TYR A 187 0.38 -15.22 -14.98
C TYR A 187 1.78 -15.02 -14.39
N LEU A 188 2.53 -16.09 -14.17
CA LEU A 188 3.83 -16.01 -13.52
C LEU A 188 4.93 -16.59 -14.42
N LEU A 189 6.04 -15.88 -14.50
CA LEU A 189 7.24 -16.27 -15.21
C LEU A 189 8.30 -16.68 -14.18
N ARG A 190 8.87 -17.86 -14.32
CA ARG A 190 9.97 -18.33 -13.47
C ARG A 190 11.31 -17.79 -13.98
N SER A 191 12.24 -17.49 -13.06
CA SER A 191 13.61 -17.15 -13.41
C SER A 191 14.25 -18.24 -14.26
N LYS A 192 15.01 -17.84 -15.30
CA LYS A 192 15.85 -18.77 -16.09
C LYS A 192 17.06 -19.25 -15.31
N ASP A 193 17.53 -18.43 -14.37
CA ASP A 193 18.59 -18.78 -13.44
C ASP A 193 18.01 -19.70 -12.36
N LYS A 194 18.44 -20.97 -12.37
CA LYS A 194 17.91 -22.01 -11.48
C LYS A 194 18.32 -21.79 -10.01
N ASP A 195 19.38 -21.05 -9.77
CA ASP A 195 19.87 -20.74 -8.42
C ASP A 195 19.06 -19.63 -7.77
N LYS A 196 18.28 -18.88 -8.57
CA LYS A 196 17.38 -17.84 -8.09
C LYS A 196 15.95 -18.37 -8.05
N ASN A 197 15.45 -18.59 -6.86
CA ASN A 197 14.06 -19.02 -6.65
C ASN A 197 13.08 -17.85 -6.80
N LEU A 198 13.16 -17.13 -7.94
CA LEU A 198 12.39 -15.94 -8.22
C LEU A 198 11.32 -16.17 -9.28
N ILE A 199 10.22 -15.48 -9.09
CA ILE A 199 9.14 -15.37 -10.07
C ILE A 199 8.90 -13.91 -10.44
N ARG A 200 8.36 -13.69 -11.63
CA ARG A 200 7.94 -12.36 -12.08
C ARG A 200 6.50 -12.42 -12.61
N ILE A 201 5.72 -11.39 -12.31
CA ILE A 201 4.39 -11.23 -12.90
C ILE A 201 4.52 -11.04 -14.42
N ALA A 202 3.66 -11.68 -15.18
CA ALA A 202 3.65 -11.63 -16.64
C ALA A 202 3.39 -10.19 -17.16
N PRO A 203 3.98 -9.80 -18.31
CA PRO A 203 3.90 -8.45 -18.84
C PRO A 203 2.47 -7.96 -19.06
N GLU A 204 1.58 -8.85 -19.49
CA GLU A 204 0.16 -8.56 -19.75
C GLU A 204 -0.62 -8.13 -18.50
N LEU A 205 -0.25 -8.61 -17.31
CA LEU A 205 -0.83 -8.12 -16.05
C LEU A 205 -0.14 -6.82 -15.60
N ARG A 206 1.19 -6.74 -15.76
CA ARG A 206 1.94 -5.55 -15.34
C ARG A 206 1.50 -4.30 -16.08
N SER A 207 1.12 -4.42 -17.36
CA SER A 207 0.64 -3.30 -18.17
C SER A 207 -0.71 -2.72 -17.73
N LEU A 208 -1.45 -3.45 -16.89
CA LEU A 208 -2.78 -3.04 -16.39
C LEU A 208 -2.70 -2.29 -15.06
N VAL A 209 -1.52 -2.30 -14.40
CA VAL A 209 -1.32 -1.72 -13.08
C VAL A 209 -0.41 -0.50 -13.17
N HIS A 210 -0.92 0.64 -12.73
CA HIS A 210 -0.21 1.92 -12.78
C HIS A 210 0.16 2.37 -11.36
N PHE A 211 1.45 2.37 -11.06
CA PHE A 211 1.97 2.70 -9.74
C PHE A 211 2.28 4.19 -9.60
N ARG A 212 1.82 4.80 -8.51
CA ARG A 212 2.07 6.20 -8.18
C ARG A 212 2.28 6.39 -6.68
N THR A 213 3.23 7.26 -6.30
CA THR A 213 3.39 7.70 -4.91
C THR A 213 2.20 8.55 -4.51
N LEU A 214 1.63 8.28 -3.32
CA LEU A 214 0.53 9.04 -2.75
C LEU A 214 0.62 9.02 -1.23
N ASN A 215 0.57 10.20 -0.64
CA ASN A 215 0.42 10.37 0.79
C ASN A 215 -1.06 10.60 1.14
N PHE A 216 -1.62 9.79 2.03
CA PHE A 216 -3.01 9.99 2.48
C PHE A 216 -3.23 11.30 3.26
N MET A 217 -2.16 11.97 3.66
CA MET A 217 -2.24 13.29 4.30
C MET A 217 -2.38 14.43 3.29
N ASP A 218 -2.08 14.19 2.01
CA ASP A 218 -2.27 15.20 0.98
C ASP A 218 -3.75 15.59 0.86
N ASP A 219 -4.03 16.89 0.71
CA ASP A 219 -5.41 17.38 0.57
C ASP A 219 -6.04 16.99 -0.76
N ASN A 220 -5.23 16.88 -1.80
CA ASN A 220 -5.66 16.49 -3.13
C ASN A 220 -4.83 15.31 -3.66
N TYR A 221 -5.48 14.20 -3.88
CA TYR A 221 -4.85 12.98 -4.42
C TYR A 221 -4.56 13.05 -5.92
N ARG A 222 -4.98 14.12 -6.61
CA ARG A 222 -4.79 14.33 -8.06
C ARG A 222 -5.23 13.12 -8.90
N ILE A 223 -6.28 12.44 -8.48
CA ILE A 223 -6.95 11.38 -9.25
C ILE A 223 -8.07 12.06 -10.04
N ARG A 224 -7.90 12.12 -11.36
CA ARG A 224 -8.81 12.87 -12.24
C ARG A 224 -10.17 12.23 -12.36
N GLU A 225 -10.20 10.89 -12.40
CA GLU A 225 -11.41 10.14 -12.69
C GLU A 225 -11.85 9.32 -11.48
N PRO A 226 -13.14 9.36 -11.12
CA PRO A 226 -13.66 8.51 -10.05
C PRO A 226 -13.47 7.03 -10.36
N GLN A 227 -13.30 6.24 -9.30
CA GLN A 227 -13.07 4.80 -9.36
C GLN A 227 -14.37 4.05 -9.07
N GLU A 228 -14.60 2.93 -9.72
CA GLU A 228 -15.74 2.05 -9.43
C GLU A 228 -15.48 1.17 -8.22
N ILE A 229 -14.20 0.85 -7.96
CA ILE A 229 -13.78 0.00 -6.85
C ILE A 229 -12.55 0.60 -6.18
N ILE A 230 -12.54 0.69 -4.85
CA ILE A 230 -11.39 1.06 -4.06
C ILE A 230 -11.11 -0.04 -3.04
N PHE A 231 -9.86 -0.55 -3.03
CA PHE A 231 -9.30 -1.37 -1.96
C PHE A 231 -8.40 -0.48 -1.11
N CYS A 232 -8.75 -0.28 0.16
CA CYS A 232 -7.92 0.42 1.14
C CYS A 232 -7.85 -0.46 2.39
N ARG A 233 -6.98 -1.47 2.36
CA ARG A 233 -6.97 -2.57 3.32
C ARG A 233 -5.71 -2.54 4.18
N ASN A 234 -5.89 -2.73 5.49
CA ASN A 234 -4.80 -2.78 6.47
C ASN A 234 -3.92 -1.51 6.49
N VAL A 235 -4.51 -0.37 6.21
CA VAL A 235 -3.87 0.96 6.18
C VAL A 235 -4.42 1.85 7.29
N LEU A 236 -5.74 1.84 7.51
CA LEU A 236 -6.40 2.70 8.49
C LEU A 236 -5.97 2.38 9.93
N ILE A 237 -5.47 1.17 10.18
CA ILE A 237 -4.94 0.73 11.47
C ILE A 237 -3.77 1.58 11.98
N TYR A 238 -3.07 2.28 11.10
CA TYR A 238 -1.94 3.15 11.46
C TYR A 238 -2.35 4.56 11.87
N PHE A 239 -3.61 4.94 11.63
CA PHE A 239 -4.12 6.29 11.84
C PHE A 239 -4.97 6.39 13.11
N ASN A 240 -5.00 7.56 13.74
CA ASN A 240 -5.99 7.88 14.75
C ASN A 240 -7.37 8.10 14.12
N ARG A 241 -8.43 8.11 14.92
CA ARG A 241 -9.82 8.19 14.45
C ARG A 241 -10.13 9.44 13.59
N PRO A 242 -9.70 10.65 13.97
CA PRO A 242 -9.88 11.82 13.12
C PRO A 242 -9.21 11.70 11.75
N THR A 243 -7.98 11.17 11.70
CA THR A 243 -7.24 10.95 10.45
C THR A 243 -7.92 9.87 9.60
N GLN A 244 -8.40 8.78 10.21
CA GLN A 244 -9.19 7.76 9.49
C GLN A 244 -10.39 8.39 8.78
N LEU A 245 -11.17 9.23 9.49
CA LEU A 245 -12.33 9.91 8.92
C LEU A 245 -11.93 10.84 7.76
N ALA A 246 -10.86 11.60 7.91
CA ALA A 246 -10.38 12.51 6.86
C ALA A 246 -9.94 11.75 5.60
N VAL A 247 -9.17 10.66 5.76
CA VAL A 247 -8.74 9.79 4.67
C VAL A 247 -9.96 9.16 3.97
N LEU A 248 -10.88 8.59 4.73
CA LEU A 248 -12.08 7.95 4.18
C LEU A 248 -12.98 8.95 3.44
N LYS A 249 -13.14 10.18 3.94
CA LYS A 249 -13.86 11.24 3.22
C LYS A 249 -13.19 11.56 1.89
N ARG A 250 -11.84 11.60 1.83
CA ARG A 250 -11.10 11.80 0.57
C ARG A 250 -11.28 10.61 -0.37
N LEU A 251 -11.19 9.36 0.11
CA LEU A 251 -11.45 8.16 -0.69
C LEU A 251 -12.88 8.18 -1.28
N CYS A 252 -13.88 8.55 -0.47
CA CYS A 252 -15.27 8.65 -0.92
C CYS A 252 -15.45 9.69 -2.05
N ARG A 253 -14.67 10.78 -2.08
CA ARG A 253 -14.73 11.76 -3.18
C ARG A 253 -14.29 11.13 -4.52
N HIS A 254 -13.35 10.17 -4.47
CA HIS A 254 -12.85 9.47 -5.65
C HIS A 254 -13.61 8.18 -5.96
N LEU A 255 -14.54 7.74 -5.10
CA LEU A 255 -15.40 6.60 -5.37
C LEU A 255 -16.68 7.07 -6.07
N ARG A 256 -17.11 6.38 -7.13
CA ARG A 256 -18.38 6.67 -7.80
C ARG A 256 -19.58 6.34 -6.92
N PRO A 257 -20.71 7.04 -7.06
CA PRO A 257 -21.99 6.56 -6.54
C PRO A 257 -22.26 5.14 -7.04
N GLY A 258 -22.66 4.25 -6.13
CA GLY A 258 -22.82 2.82 -6.43
C GLY A 258 -21.54 1.99 -6.50
N GLY A 259 -20.37 2.62 -6.39
CA GLY A 259 -19.06 1.93 -6.34
C GLY A 259 -18.78 1.30 -4.98
N TYR A 260 -17.76 0.45 -4.91
CA TYR A 260 -17.45 -0.37 -3.75
C TYR A 260 -16.13 0.02 -3.09
N LEU A 261 -16.15 0.12 -1.75
CA LEU A 261 -14.97 0.28 -0.90
C LEU A 261 -14.75 -1.00 -0.08
N PHE A 262 -13.54 -1.55 -0.18
CA PHE A 262 -13.07 -2.68 0.62
C PHE A 262 -12.03 -2.19 1.62
N ILE A 263 -12.20 -2.53 2.90
CA ILE A 263 -11.23 -2.26 3.97
C ILE A 263 -10.75 -3.58 4.59
N GLY A 264 -9.64 -3.58 5.32
CA GLY A 264 -9.10 -4.81 5.94
C GLY A 264 -9.98 -5.36 7.07
N HIS A 265 -9.86 -6.66 7.34
CA HIS A 265 -10.71 -7.36 8.31
C HIS A 265 -10.64 -6.81 9.75
N SER A 266 -9.51 -6.21 10.14
CA SER A 266 -9.33 -5.57 11.45
C SER A 266 -9.80 -4.11 11.51
N GLU A 267 -10.34 -3.59 10.41
CA GLU A 267 -10.76 -2.21 10.27
C GLU A 267 -12.29 -2.08 10.33
N THR A 268 -12.78 -0.96 10.84
CA THR A 268 -14.23 -0.70 10.93
C THR A 268 -14.54 0.76 10.66
N LEU A 269 -15.67 0.99 9.96
CA LEU A 269 -16.23 2.33 9.73
C LEU A 269 -17.35 2.67 10.73
N HIS A 270 -17.60 1.81 11.72
CA HIS A 270 -18.64 2.04 12.71
C HIS A 270 -18.46 3.40 13.40
N GLY A 271 -19.55 4.17 13.49
CA GLY A 271 -19.56 5.50 14.12
C GLY A 271 -18.91 6.61 13.30
N LEU A 272 -18.58 6.37 12.02
CA LEU A 272 -18.12 7.41 11.10
C LEU A 272 -19.26 7.83 10.17
N ASP A 273 -19.47 9.14 10.08
CA ASP A 273 -20.44 9.74 9.15
C ASP A 273 -19.82 9.81 7.73
N LEU A 274 -20.21 8.86 6.88
CA LEU A 274 -19.71 8.68 5.52
C LEU A 274 -20.87 8.28 4.60
N PRO A 275 -20.85 8.67 3.32
CA PRO A 275 -21.86 8.29 2.34
C PRO A 275 -21.65 6.84 1.86
N LEU A 276 -21.67 5.89 2.82
CA LEU A 276 -21.35 4.48 2.59
C LEU A 276 -22.35 3.58 3.33
N GLY A 277 -23.00 2.71 2.59
CA GLY A 277 -23.82 1.62 3.14
C GLY A 277 -23.01 0.33 3.21
N GLN A 278 -23.06 -0.40 4.32
CA GLN A 278 -22.40 -1.69 4.46
C GLN A 278 -23.14 -2.76 3.65
N CYS A 279 -22.42 -3.51 2.83
CA CYS A 279 -22.95 -4.59 1.99
C CYS A 279 -22.56 -5.99 2.48
N ALA A 280 -21.40 -6.08 3.13
CA ALA A 280 -20.87 -7.28 3.77
C ALA A 280 -19.83 -6.85 4.85
N PRO A 281 -19.32 -7.76 5.69
CA PRO A 281 -18.22 -7.42 6.58
C PRO A 281 -17.07 -6.76 5.83
N THR A 282 -16.66 -5.56 6.28
CA THR A 282 -15.56 -4.76 5.70
C THR A 282 -15.73 -4.34 4.24
N ILE A 283 -16.94 -4.45 3.67
CA ILE A 283 -17.28 -4.07 2.31
C ILE A 283 -18.45 -3.09 2.32
N TYR A 284 -18.25 -1.95 1.68
CA TYR A 284 -19.18 -0.84 1.67
C TYR A 284 -19.48 -0.39 0.24
N ARG A 285 -20.68 0.15 0.03
CA ARG A 285 -21.10 0.74 -1.23
C ARG A 285 -21.41 2.21 -1.04
N LYS A 286 -20.96 3.05 -1.94
CA LYS A 286 -21.29 4.47 -1.92
C LYS A 286 -22.73 4.69 -2.33
N THR A 287 -23.46 5.41 -1.47
CA THR A 287 -24.83 5.86 -1.71
C THR A 287 -24.89 7.05 -2.67
#